data_554ffafc5677768bcad368bff0cbde4e
#
_entry.id   554ffafc5677768bcad368bff0cbde4e
#
_cell.length_a   1.000
_cell.length_b   1.000
_cell.length_c   1.000
_cell.angle_alpha   90.00
_cell.angle_beta   90.00
_cell.angle_gamma   90.00
#
_symmetry.space_group_name_H-M   'P 1'
#
loop_
_entity.id
_entity.type
_entity.pdbx_description
1 polymer ?
#
loop_
_entity_poly.entity_id
_entity_poly.type
_entity_poly.pdbx_seq_one_letter_code
_entity_poly.pdbx_strand_id
1 'polypeptide(L)'
;VGVLNDLSKKCCSEIQKKRFHQPLPITAKKSVMASRKKWDDETFSGNPFTTTSFATTIVEVQLDSYTYTEKIKNIWITIDCGEVFDEDAAKKAIMLQIQQELTTLVNGTTVNCSNINIEFIKSKNKSGQIGELVHNTLPAAFAAALSMALQTQLSELPCTEEQIYKLIQKRTTE
;
A
#
# COMPACT_ATOMS: atom_id res chain seq x y z
N VAL A 1 1.01 -12.55 8.74
CA VAL A 1 1.56 -12.64 10.12
C VAL A 1 0.72 -13.60 10.96
N GLY A 2 -0.63 -13.48 11.00
CA GLY A 2 -1.49 -14.36 11.80
C GLY A 2 -1.32 -15.85 11.49
N VAL A 3 -1.26 -16.23 10.21
CA VAL A 3 -1.07 -17.62 9.78
C VAL A 3 0.29 -18.16 10.25
N LEU A 4 1.37 -17.37 10.15
CA LEU A 4 2.70 -17.78 10.61
C LEU A 4 2.74 -17.95 12.12
N ASN A 5 2.09 -17.07 12.88
CA ASN A 5 1.97 -17.18 14.33
C ASN A 5 1.24 -18.47 14.75
N ASP A 6 0.13 -18.78 14.08
CA ASP A 6 -0.62 -20.03 14.35
C ASP A 6 0.19 -21.28 13.99
N LEU A 7 0.94 -21.24 12.89
CA LEU A 7 1.84 -22.33 12.50
C LEU A 7 2.98 -22.51 13.52
N SER A 8 3.60 -21.42 13.97
CA SER A 8 4.63 -21.44 15.00
C SER A 8 4.12 -22.03 16.29
N LYS A 9 2.94 -21.60 16.78
CA LYS A 9 2.31 -22.17 17.97
C LYS A 9 2.07 -23.67 17.85
N LYS A 10 1.56 -24.12 16.67
CA LYS A 10 1.35 -25.56 16.41
C LYS A 10 2.66 -26.33 16.37
N CYS A 11 3.73 -25.79 15.77
CA CYS A 11 5.04 -26.42 15.80
C CYS A 11 5.63 -26.50 17.23
N CYS A 12 5.56 -25.41 17.99
CA CYS A 12 6.02 -25.38 19.38
C CYS A 12 5.27 -26.42 20.25
N SER A 13 3.97 -26.50 20.13
CA SER A 13 3.18 -27.49 20.89
C SER A 13 3.52 -28.94 20.52
N GLU A 14 3.85 -29.20 19.26
CA GLU A 14 4.29 -30.53 18.80
C GLU A 14 5.70 -30.87 19.32
N ILE A 15 6.63 -29.93 19.30
CA ILE A 15 7.97 -30.10 19.88
C ILE A 15 7.87 -30.37 21.38
N GLN A 16 7.02 -29.61 22.11
CA GLN A 16 6.79 -29.83 23.53
C GLN A 16 6.28 -31.24 23.84
N LYS A 17 5.38 -31.79 23.02
CA LYS A 17 4.88 -33.15 23.18
C LYS A 17 5.95 -34.21 22.92
N LYS A 18 6.80 -33.99 21.91
CA LYS A 18 7.84 -34.94 21.50
C LYS A 18 9.07 -34.96 22.42
N ARG A 19 9.37 -33.83 23.10
CA ARG A 19 10.62 -33.65 23.89
C ARG A 19 10.81 -34.68 24.99
N PHE A 20 9.78 -35.31 25.48
CA PHE A 20 9.84 -36.32 26.52
C PHE A 20 9.93 -37.77 26.00
N HIS A 21 9.71 -37.95 24.69
CA HIS A 21 9.60 -39.28 24.08
C HIS A 21 10.59 -39.52 22.94
N GLN A 22 11.35 -38.49 22.50
CA GLN A 22 12.26 -38.60 21.38
C GLN A 22 13.64 -38.00 21.74
N PRO A 23 14.74 -38.61 21.24
CA PRO A 23 16.08 -38.03 21.38
C PRO A 23 16.21 -36.75 20.54
N LEU A 24 17.17 -35.90 20.90
CA LEU A 24 17.53 -34.70 20.13
C LEU A 24 18.33 -35.08 18.87
N PRO A 25 18.18 -34.36 17.75
CA PRO A 25 17.34 -33.16 17.56
C PRO A 25 15.87 -33.50 17.30
N ILE A 26 14.94 -32.67 17.84
CA ILE A 26 13.52 -32.78 17.62
C ILE A 26 13.09 -31.74 16.58
N THR A 27 12.37 -32.18 15.56
CA THR A 27 11.84 -31.31 14.53
C THR A 27 10.32 -31.40 14.43
N ALA A 28 9.69 -30.27 14.15
CA ALA A 28 8.27 -30.21 13.81
C ALA A 28 8.09 -29.41 12.52
N LYS A 29 7.23 -29.92 11.63
CA LYS A 29 6.92 -29.27 10.35
C LYS A 29 5.41 -29.17 10.21
N LYS A 30 4.92 -27.97 9.97
CA LYS A 30 3.50 -27.69 9.69
C LYS A 30 3.38 -26.88 8.43
N SER A 31 2.35 -27.18 7.66
CA SER A 31 1.98 -26.43 6.46
C SER A 31 0.51 -26.08 6.49
N VAL A 32 0.16 -24.97 5.88
CA VAL A 32 -1.24 -24.55 5.67
C VAL A 32 -1.40 -24.26 4.18
N MET A 33 -2.40 -24.87 3.58
CA MET A 33 -2.85 -24.52 2.25
C MET A 33 -3.93 -23.42 2.35
N ALA A 34 -3.81 -22.38 1.53
CA ALA A 34 -4.88 -21.41 1.38
C ALA A 34 -6.14 -22.12 0.85
N SER A 35 -7.24 -21.95 1.56
CA SER A 35 -8.51 -22.56 1.15
C SER A 35 -9.20 -21.66 0.12
N ARG A 36 -9.31 -22.10 -1.13
CA ARG A 36 -10.12 -21.47 -2.18
C ARG A 36 -11.61 -21.85 -2.13
N LYS A 37 -12.09 -22.33 -1.00
CA LYS A 37 -13.45 -22.92 -0.86
C LYS A 37 -14.62 -21.99 -1.21
N LYS A 38 -14.37 -20.72 -1.47
CA LYS A 38 -15.39 -19.72 -1.78
C LYS A 38 -15.26 -19.12 -3.18
N TRP A 39 -14.41 -19.70 -4.01
CA TRP A 39 -14.20 -19.28 -5.39
C TRP A 39 -14.60 -20.39 -6.34
N ASP A 40 -15.41 -20.05 -7.34
CA ASP A 40 -15.82 -20.90 -8.43
C ASP A 40 -15.08 -20.47 -9.69
N ASP A 41 -14.21 -21.35 -10.20
CA ASP A 41 -13.38 -21.08 -11.37
C ASP A 41 -14.20 -21.11 -12.69
N GLU A 42 -15.37 -21.74 -12.72
CA GLU A 42 -16.23 -21.82 -13.91
C GLU A 42 -17.07 -20.54 -14.08
N THR A 43 -17.64 -20.06 -13.01
CA THR A 43 -18.50 -18.86 -13.01
C THR A 43 -17.75 -17.58 -12.66
N PHE A 44 -16.45 -17.65 -12.34
CA PHE A 44 -15.62 -16.55 -11.85
C PHE A 44 -16.29 -15.77 -10.69
N SER A 45 -16.95 -16.49 -9.81
CA SER A 45 -17.72 -15.91 -8.72
C SER A 45 -17.27 -16.41 -7.35
N GLY A 46 -17.53 -15.59 -6.32
CA GLY A 46 -17.18 -15.92 -4.94
C GLY A 46 -16.09 -15.01 -4.37
N ASN A 47 -15.41 -15.46 -3.30
CA ASN A 47 -14.34 -14.73 -2.66
C ASN A 47 -13.01 -15.50 -2.75
N PRO A 48 -12.10 -15.09 -3.65
CA PRO A 48 -10.81 -15.76 -3.83
C PRO A 48 -9.80 -15.44 -2.72
N PHE A 49 -10.08 -14.40 -1.91
CA PHE A 49 -9.15 -13.91 -0.90
C PHE A 49 -9.53 -14.36 0.51
N THR A 50 -8.55 -14.64 1.33
CA THR A 50 -8.74 -14.97 2.75
C THR A 50 -8.89 -13.74 3.63
N THR A 51 -8.28 -12.64 3.23
CA THR A 51 -8.32 -11.34 3.91
C THR A 51 -8.28 -10.23 2.86
N THR A 52 -8.92 -9.13 3.16
CA THR A 52 -8.89 -7.89 2.37
C THR A 52 -8.35 -6.76 3.24
N SER A 53 -7.57 -5.89 2.64
CA SER A 53 -7.11 -4.64 3.27
C SER A 53 -7.57 -3.47 2.42
N PHE A 54 -7.84 -2.34 3.08
CA PHE A 54 -8.30 -1.12 2.44
C PHE A 54 -7.37 0.02 2.78
N ALA A 55 -7.19 0.94 1.85
CA ALA A 55 -6.46 2.17 2.10
C ALA A 55 -7.15 3.35 1.39
N THR A 56 -7.04 4.51 2.01
CA THR A 56 -7.44 5.79 1.43
C THR A 56 -6.25 6.71 1.49
N THR A 57 -5.92 7.33 0.36
CA THR A 57 -4.79 8.26 0.24
C THR A 57 -5.29 9.62 -0.20
N ILE A 58 -4.77 10.67 0.45
CA ILE A 58 -4.98 12.08 0.06
C ILE A 58 -3.61 12.68 -0.17
N VAL A 59 -3.46 13.42 -1.25
CA VAL A 59 -2.22 14.11 -1.63
C VAL A 59 -2.50 15.60 -1.76
N GLU A 60 -1.64 16.41 -1.19
CA GLU A 60 -1.61 17.86 -1.41
C GLU A 60 -0.46 18.22 -2.33
N VAL A 61 -0.79 18.85 -3.45
CA VAL A 61 0.16 19.28 -4.46
C VAL A 61 0.17 20.82 -4.52
N GLN A 62 1.36 21.38 -4.63
CA GLN A 62 1.57 22.78 -5.01
C GLN A 62 2.16 22.81 -6.41
N LEU A 63 1.53 23.58 -7.30
CA LEU A 63 2.01 23.82 -8.65
C LEU A 63 2.64 25.22 -8.71
N ASP A 64 3.86 25.31 -9.22
CA ASP A 64 4.51 26.57 -9.53
C ASP A 64 4.16 26.99 -10.95
N SER A 65 3.46 28.11 -11.09
CA SER A 65 3.01 28.64 -12.38
C SER A 65 4.11 29.30 -13.22
N TYR A 66 5.29 29.55 -12.66
CA TYR A 66 6.42 30.12 -13.37
C TYR A 66 7.37 29.07 -13.92
N THR A 67 7.63 28.04 -13.13
CA THR A 67 8.53 26.93 -13.50
C THR A 67 7.80 25.72 -14.06
N TYR A 68 6.46 25.69 -13.92
CA TYR A 68 5.60 24.56 -14.31
C TYR A 68 5.95 23.25 -13.64
N THR A 69 6.52 23.36 -12.42
CA THR A 69 6.90 22.21 -11.59
C THR A 69 5.87 21.94 -10.51
N GLU A 70 5.62 20.68 -10.26
CA GLU A 70 4.79 20.22 -9.15
C GLU A 70 5.64 19.89 -7.93
N LYS A 71 5.11 20.18 -6.76
CA LYS A 71 5.69 19.81 -5.47
C LYS A 71 4.66 19.16 -4.59
N ILE A 72 4.95 17.95 -4.11
CA ILE A 72 4.12 17.26 -3.14
C ILE A 72 4.41 17.83 -1.75
N LYS A 73 3.39 18.40 -1.11
CA LYS A 73 3.48 19.01 0.21
C LYS A 73 3.21 18.01 1.30
N ASN A 74 2.07 17.36 1.21
CA ASN A 74 1.59 16.44 2.25
C ASN A 74 1.00 15.18 1.61
N ILE A 75 1.18 14.06 2.29
CA ILE A 75 0.52 12.80 1.99
C ILE A 75 -0.12 12.29 3.28
N TRP A 76 -1.41 11.98 3.22
CA TRP A 76 -2.12 11.28 4.28
C TRP A 76 -2.59 9.94 3.73
N ILE A 77 -2.27 8.88 4.46
CA ILE A 77 -2.74 7.53 4.13
C ILE A 77 -3.32 6.87 5.37
N THR A 78 -4.57 6.45 5.26
CA THR A 78 -5.28 5.71 6.30
C THR A 78 -5.52 4.29 5.83
N ILE A 79 -5.18 3.30 6.65
CA ILE A 79 -5.12 1.90 6.29
C ILE A 79 -5.97 1.08 7.27
N ASP A 80 -6.90 0.27 6.75
CA ASP A 80 -7.54 -0.85 7.46
C ASP A 80 -7.01 -2.17 6.91
N CYS A 81 -6.07 -2.76 7.62
CA CYS A 81 -5.51 -4.08 7.33
C CYS A 81 -5.80 -5.09 8.45
N GLY A 82 -6.81 -4.83 9.27
CA GLY A 82 -7.09 -5.66 10.44
C GLY A 82 -6.08 -5.42 11.58
N GLU A 83 -5.86 -6.47 12.38
CA GLU A 83 -4.93 -6.39 13.51
C GLU A 83 -3.49 -6.17 13.04
N VAL A 84 -2.87 -5.07 13.45
CA VAL A 84 -1.46 -4.73 13.17
C VAL A 84 -0.60 -5.29 14.30
N PHE A 85 0.32 -6.17 13.97
CA PHE A 85 1.18 -6.83 14.96
C PHE A 85 2.32 -5.93 15.46
N ASP A 86 2.93 -5.18 14.53
CA ASP A 86 4.00 -4.21 14.81
C ASP A 86 3.74 -2.98 13.95
N GLU A 87 3.22 -1.93 14.60
CA GLU A 87 2.82 -0.71 13.94
C GLU A 87 4.01 0.08 13.39
N ASP A 88 5.15 0.08 14.11
CA ASP A 88 6.35 0.80 13.69
C ASP A 88 6.98 0.13 12.46
N ALA A 89 7.05 -1.19 12.43
CA ALA A 89 7.52 -1.92 11.28
C ALA A 89 6.59 -1.75 10.07
N ALA A 90 5.28 -1.75 10.30
CA ALA A 90 4.29 -1.51 9.25
C ALA A 90 4.40 -0.09 8.68
N LYS A 91 4.53 0.94 9.52
CA LYS A 91 4.76 2.33 9.08
C LYS A 91 6.02 2.48 8.25
N LYS A 92 7.14 1.86 8.68
CA LYS A 92 8.39 1.86 7.90
C LYS A 92 8.22 1.21 6.53
N ALA A 93 7.50 0.09 6.44
CA ALA A 93 7.24 -0.59 5.18
C ALA A 93 6.40 0.29 4.23
N ILE A 94 5.35 0.93 4.73
CA ILE A 94 4.53 1.87 3.95
C ILE A 94 5.35 3.09 3.52
N MET A 95 6.19 3.64 4.40
CA MET A 95 7.06 4.77 4.07
C MET A 95 8.00 4.44 2.90
N LEU A 96 8.61 3.25 2.90
CA LEU A 96 9.47 2.80 1.80
C LEU A 96 8.70 2.67 0.49
N GLN A 97 7.48 2.16 0.52
CA GLN A 97 6.63 2.07 -0.65
C GLN A 97 6.27 3.47 -1.20
N ILE A 98 5.90 4.40 -0.30
CA ILE A 98 5.62 5.79 -0.71
C ILE A 98 6.85 6.40 -1.40
N GLN A 99 8.05 6.23 -0.86
CA GLN A 99 9.29 6.75 -1.46
C GLN A 99 9.56 6.15 -2.84
N GLN A 100 9.33 4.84 -3.01
CA GLN A 100 9.47 4.17 -4.31
C GLN A 100 8.47 4.71 -5.34
N GLU A 101 7.21 4.83 -4.96
CA GLU A 101 6.16 5.36 -5.84
C GLU A 101 6.42 6.82 -6.24
N LEU A 102 6.81 7.66 -5.30
CA LEU A 102 7.13 9.06 -5.58
C LEU A 102 8.25 9.21 -6.63
N THR A 103 9.26 8.35 -6.58
CA THR A 103 10.34 8.35 -7.58
C THR A 103 9.84 8.04 -8.99
N THR A 104 8.81 7.21 -9.10
CA THR A 104 8.18 6.85 -10.37
C THR A 104 7.24 7.96 -10.87
N LEU A 105 6.49 8.58 -9.96
CA LEU A 105 5.48 9.59 -10.29
C LEU A 105 6.07 10.92 -10.76
N VAL A 106 7.28 11.28 -10.33
CA VAL A 106 7.92 12.57 -10.58
C VAL A 106 9.24 12.41 -11.37
N ASN A 107 9.23 11.59 -12.41
CA ASN A 107 10.33 11.39 -13.37
C ASN A 107 11.74 11.19 -12.76
N GLY A 108 11.84 10.43 -11.69
CA GLY A 108 13.13 10.06 -11.10
C GLY A 108 13.83 11.18 -10.28
N THR A 109 13.19 12.31 -10.11
CA THR A 109 13.67 13.36 -9.21
C THR A 109 13.40 12.94 -7.77
N THR A 110 14.36 13.16 -6.87
CA THR A 110 14.16 12.91 -5.44
C THR A 110 13.07 13.83 -4.90
N VAL A 111 11.87 13.29 -4.72
CA VAL A 111 10.74 14.07 -4.21
C VAL A 111 10.87 14.18 -2.71
N ASN A 112 11.22 15.37 -2.25
CA ASN A 112 11.09 15.68 -0.82
C ASN A 112 9.64 16.03 -0.51
N CYS A 113 8.85 15.02 -0.16
CA CYS A 113 7.57 15.27 0.50
C CYS A 113 7.84 15.74 1.93
N SER A 114 7.31 16.92 2.29
CA SER A 114 7.62 17.54 3.58
C SER A 114 6.97 16.78 4.75
N ASN A 115 5.78 16.22 4.53
CA ASN A 115 5.04 15.55 5.59
C ASN A 115 4.28 14.32 5.05
N ILE A 116 4.53 13.18 5.67
CA ILE A 116 3.81 11.93 5.37
C ILE A 116 3.17 11.45 6.68
N ASN A 117 1.85 11.37 6.68
CA ASN A 117 1.05 10.88 7.80
C ASN A 117 0.48 9.51 7.47
N ILE A 118 0.83 8.50 8.27
CA ILE A 118 0.36 7.14 8.12
C ILE A 118 -0.45 6.77 9.35
N GLU A 119 -1.71 6.40 9.17
CA GLU A 119 -2.62 6.01 10.24
C GLU A 119 -3.21 4.63 9.97
N PHE A 120 -3.23 3.78 11.00
CA PHE A 120 -3.90 2.49 10.96
C PHE A 120 -5.21 2.54 11.73
N ILE A 121 -6.29 2.09 11.08
CA ILE A 121 -7.58 1.93 11.73
C ILE A 121 -7.50 0.70 12.64
N LYS A 122 -7.85 0.86 13.90
CA LYS A 122 -7.94 -0.26 14.86
C LYS A 122 -9.16 -1.12 14.53
N SER A 123 -8.90 -2.23 13.86
CA SER A 123 -9.92 -3.20 13.46
C SER A 123 -9.71 -4.53 14.18
N LYS A 124 -10.81 -5.22 14.50
CA LYS A 124 -10.79 -6.58 15.06
C LYS A 124 -10.72 -7.67 13.99
N ASN A 125 -10.61 -7.28 12.73
CA ASN A 125 -10.48 -8.18 11.61
C ASN A 125 -9.14 -8.92 11.65
N LYS A 126 -9.08 -10.07 10.97
CA LYS A 126 -7.81 -10.79 10.82
C LYS A 126 -6.80 -9.92 10.07
N SER A 127 -5.56 -9.98 10.51
CA SER A 127 -4.44 -9.29 9.87
C SER A 127 -4.37 -9.57 8.38
N GLY A 128 -4.42 -8.52 7.58
CA GLY A 128 -4.32 -8.53 6.11
C GLY A 128 -2.92 -8.15 5.61
N GLN A 129 -2.79 -8.09 4.29
CA GLN A 129 -1.55 -7.67 3.64
C GLN A 129 -1.58 -6.16 3.38
N ILE A 130 -0.42 -5.51 3.49
CA ILE A 130 -0.24 -4.08 3.22
C ILE A 130 0.67 -3.82 1.99
N GLY A 131 1.13 -4.90 1.33
CA GLY A 131 2.23 -4.85 0.36
C GLY A 131 1.97 -4.01 -0.89
N GLU A 132 0.72 -3.84 -1.34
CA GLU A 132 0.39 -3.14 -2.60
C GLU A 132 -0.56 -1.95 -2.41
N LEU A 133 -0.89 -1.61 -1.16
CA LEU A 133 -1.89 -0.58 -0.89
C LEU A 133 -1.46 0.80 -1.39
N VAL A 134 -0.20 1.16 -1.20
CA VAL A 134 0.36 2.44 -1.64
C VAL A 134 0.38 2.50 -3.16
N HIS A 135 0.88 1.46 -3.81
CA HIS A 135 0.95 1.36 -5.27
C HIS A 135 -0.42 1.54 -5.94
N ASN A 136 -1.47 1.01 -5.33
CA ASN A 136 -2.82 1.10 -5.86
C ASN A 136 -3.52 2.43 -5.57
N THR A 137 -3.12 3.19 -4.54
CA THR A 137 -3.86 4.38 -4.10
C THR A 137 -3.12 5.70 -4.34
N LEU A 138 -1.80 5.72 -4.17
CA LEU A 138 -1.01 6.95 -4.25
C LEU A 138 -0.99 7.56 -5.67
N PRO A 139 -0.78 6.81 -6.76
CA PRO A 139 -0.79 7.38 -8.11
C PRO A 139 -2.13 8.02 -8.46
N ALA A 140 -3.24 7.37 -8.10
CA ALA A 140 -4.58 7.91 -8.35
C ALA A 140 -4.84 9.20 -7.55
N ALA A 141 -4.44 9.23 -6.27
CA ALA A 141 -4.58 10.41 -5.42
C ALA A 141 -3.71 11.58 -5.93
N PHE A 142 -2.48 11.30 -6.38
CA PHE A 142 -1.60 12.29 -6.98
C PHE A 142 -2.18 12.84 -8.29
N ALA A 143 -2.65 11.98 -9.20
CA ALA A 143 -3.29 12.40 -10.45
C ALA A 143 -4.52 13.26 -10.19
N ALA A 144 -5.35 12.91 -9.20
CA ALA A 144 -6.52 13.70 -8.82
C ALA A 144 -6.11 15.08 -8.28
N ALA A 145 -5.12 15.14 -7.37
CA ALA A 145 -4.64 16.41 -6.81
C ALA A 145 -4.05 17.33 -7.89
N LEU A 146 -3.23 16.77 -8.79
CA LEU A 146 -2.64 17.54 -9.89
C LEU A 146 -3.69 17.99 -10.92
N SER A 147 -4.68 17.13 -11.22
CA SER A 147 -5.82 17.50 -12.07
C SER A 147 -6.63 18.67 -11.48
N MET A 148 -6.84 18.66 -10.16
CA MET A 148 -7.50 19.77 -9.46
C MET A 148 -6.67 21.06 -9.51
N ALA A 149 -5.36 20.98 -9.32
CA ALA A 149 -4.47 22.14 -9.40
C ALA A 149 -4.44 22.74 -10.83
N LEU A 150 -4.44 21.89 -11.84
CA LEU A 150 -4.47 22.28 -13.25
C LEU A 150 -5.87 22.66 -13.75
N GLN A 151 -6.93 22.33 -13.00
CA GLN A 151 -8.34 22.44 -13.38
C GLN A 151 -8.66 21.72 -14.70
N THR A 152 -7.95 20.63 -14.96
CA THR A 152 -8.15 19.79 -16.14
C THR A 152 -7.84 18.35 -15.81
N GLN A 153 -8.51 17.41 -16.45
CA GLN A 153 -8.29 15.99 -16.19
C GLN A 153 -6.98 15.52 -16.83
N LEU A 154 -6.12 14.90 -16.03
CA LEU A 154 -4.93 14.22 -16.51
C LEU A 154 -5.27 12.82 -17.00
N SER A 155 -4.70 12.42 -18.13
CA SER A 155 -4.85 11.08 -18.71
C SER A 155 -3.66 10.17 -18.46
N GLU A 156 -2.49 10.74 -18.15
CA GLU A 156 -1.22 10.03 -18.07
C GLU A 156 -0.36 10.56 -16.91
N LEU A 157 0.42 9.66 -16.32
CA LEU A 157 1.47 9.96 -15.36
C LEU A 157 2.76 9.22 -15.78
N PRO A 158 3.95 9.76 -15.49
CA PRO A 158 4.23 11.06 -14.89
C PRO A 158 3.91 12.21 -15.86
N CYS A 159 3.55 13.38 -15.33
CA CYS A 159 3.29 14.57 -16.10
C CYS A 159 4.57 15.41 -16.21
N THR A 160 5.01 15.71 -17.42
CA THR A 160 6.21 16.52 -17.63
C THR A 160 5.92 18.01 -17.53
N GLU A 161 6.93 18.83 -17.22
CA GLU A 161 6.82 20.31 -17.19
C GLU A 161 6.24 20.87 -18.49
N GLU A 162 6.63 20.29 -19.64
CA GLU A 162 6.09 20.67 -20.94
C GLU A 162 4.60 20.37 -21.09
N GLN A 163 4.15 19.23 -20.56
CA GLN A 163 2.72 18.88 -20.55
C GLN A 163 1.94 19.81 -19.62
N ILE A 164 2.46 20.10 -18.43
CA ILE A 164 1.87 21.07 -17.50
C ILE A 164 1.74 22.45 -18.16
N TYR A 165 2.81 22.91 -18.79
CA TYR A 165 2.79 24.17 -19.55
C TYR A 165 1.68 24.19 -20.62
N LYS A 166 1.60 23.16 -21.46
CA LYS A 166 0.58 23.07 -22.52
C LYS A 166 -0.84 23.07 -21.95
N LEU A 167 -1.07 22.40 -20.83
CA LEU A 167 -2.39 22.35 -20.16
C LEU A 167 -2.77 23.73 -19.61
N ILE A 168 -1.84 24.43 -18.98
CA ILE A 168 -2.07 25.79 -18.47
C ILE A 168 -2.35 26.76 -19.61
N GLN A 169 -1.61 26.70 -20.73
CA GLN A 169 -1.81 27.58 -21.90
C GLN A 169 -3.17 27.34 -22.55
N LYS A 170 -3.57 26.09 -22.71
CA LYS A 170 -4.89 25.76 -23.29
C LYS A 170 -6.04 26.35 -22.48
N ARG A 171 -5.94 26.34 -21.16
CA ARG A 171 -6.92 26.92 -20.25
C ARG A 171 -7.02 28.46 -20.39
N THR A 172 -5.88 29.14 -20.65
CA THR A 172 -5.85 30.61 -20.75
C THR A 172 -6.48 31.10 -22.04
N THR A 173 -6.67 30.22 -23.04
CA THR A 173 -7.25 30.52 -24.35
C THR A 173 -8.71 30.16 -24.50
N GLU A 174 -9.31 29.46 -23.54
CA GLU A 174 -10.76 29.19 -23.40
C GLU A 174 -11.41 30.22 -22.43
#